data_b8892354dd73880b4e72b4677b355935
#
_entry.id   b8892354dd73880b4e72b4677b355935
#
_cell.length_a   1.000
_cell.length_b   1.000
_cell.length_c   1.000
_cell.angle_alpha   90.00
_cell.angle_beta   90.00
_cell.angle_gamma   90.00
#
_symmetry.space_group_name_H-M   'P 1'
#
loop_
_entity.id
_entity.type
_entity.pdbx_description
1 polymer ?
#
loop_
_entity_poly.entity_id
_entity_poly.type
_entity_poly.pdbx_seq_one_letter_code
_entity_poly.pdbx_strand_id
1 'polypeptide(L)'
;MKNWNNPKYQRISQIVIENDMLIVSFEDGSIARIKAQSVLPPHVQQAQWNLMTFNAYELTIPTEHGNIEIPWSTIRVLSDEEYSAYLAEMAEVQAKKIGRRLKTLREKRGIKSKELAERTGITPQSISRIENGKHDVSLTTLQKILTVMGYELKDLAYDETELEEKSFSKLLKRLSQAGVDKNFALTRIIPNWIQETLKGNQEGIPDILLDEAAKTVGDIYGWSVPQIWGRESLSIEPQPALLASFKSPVRIKEKQAFAYAVYAYRLAQLVLMATSHLPKKDYPESIAEIKNELFSRSESFTFERLLNYIWNLGVCVIPLDDSGAFHGASWNIQGRHVIILKQKTRYQARWLYDLLHEFKHVLSDLDSENEGVIEQEEISPFSGSESEEEREASAFANLLILGGRAEALAQKCVKEAQGKMELLKNAVIQVAQSENVSVDSLANYLAFRLSRQDQDWWGTANNLQIEEPPPITIAKNKLLEYLRFEKLTESDQALIKRALSLTS
;
A
#
# COMPACT_ATOMS: atom_id res chain seq x y z
N MET A 1 -14.14 -20.99 21.60
CA MET A 1 -14.14 -21.74 20.34
C MET A 1 -12.76 -21.63 19.70
N LYS A 2 -12.23 -22.73 19.17
CA LYS A 2 -10.98 -22.73 18.42
C LYS A 2 -11.15 -21.91 17.14
N ASN A 3 -10.16 -21.09 16.79
CA ASN A 3 -10.14 -20.42 15.47
C ASN A 3 -9.55 -21.38 14.44
N TRP A 4 -10.38 -22.14 13.77
CA TRP A 4 -10.01 -23.16 12.78
C TRP A 4 -9.32 -22.59 11.54
N ASN A 5 -9.33 -21.27 11.32
CA ASN A 5 -8.57 -20.59 10.27
C ASN A 5 -7.10 -20.36 10.67
N ASN A 6 -6.73 -20.59 11.93
CA ASN A 6 -5.33 -20.50 12.35
C ASN A 6 -4.54 -21.72 11.83
N PRO A 7 -3.44 -21.52 11.08
CA PRO A 7 -2.66 -22.60 10.47
C PRO A 7 -2.25 -23.73 11.43
N LYS A 8 -1.99 -23.45 12.70
CA LYS A 8 -1.60 -24.48 13.67
C LYS A 8 -2.61 -25.60 13.83
N TYR A 9 -3.92 -25.34 13.63
CA TYR A 9 -4.98 -26.35 13.68
C TYR A 9 -5.12 -27.16 12.39
N GLN A 10 -4.48 -26.68 11.31
CA GLN A 10 -4.56 -27.24 9.97
C GLN A 10 -3.32 -28.06 9.61
N ARG A 11 -2.15 -27.71 10.16
CA ARG A 11 -0.88 -28.27 9.74
C ARG A 11 -0.59 -29.59 10.44
N ILE A 12 -0.30 -30.59 9.60
CA ILE A 12 0.10 -31.93 10.01
C ILE A 12 1.59 -31.90 10.36
N SER A 13 1.95 -32.38 11.53
CA SER A 13 3.34 -32.50 12.00
C SER A 13 3.89 -33.93 11.91
N GLN A 14 3.05 -34.95 12.06
CA GLN A 14 3.45 -36.33 11.97
C GLN A 14 2.29 -37.24 11.58
N ILE A 15 2.57 -38.33 10.89
CA ILE A 15 1.60 -39.38 10.57
C ILE A 15 2.26 -40.75 10.85
N VAL A 16 1.51 -41.65 11.50
CA VAL A 16 1.91 -43.03 11.76
C VAL A 16 0.71 -43.95 11.54
N ILE A 17 0.94 -45.17 11.09
CA ILE A 17 -0.08 -46.22 11.03
C ILE A 17 0.29 -47.31 12.04
N GLU A 18 -0.65 -47.65 12.92
CA GLU A 18 -0.51 -48.70 13.90
C GLU A 18 -1.84 -49.46 14.00
N ASN A 19 -1.81 -50.80 13.85
CA ASN A 19 -2.97 -51.68 14.00
C ASN A 19 -4.23 -51.18 13.22
N ASP A 20 -4.08 -50.87 11.95
CA ASP A 20 -5.12 -50.32 11.05
C ASP A 20 -5.68 -48.96 11.47
N MET A 21 -5.03 -48.30 12.42
CA MET A 21 -5.36 -46.93 12.82
C MET A 21 -4.36 -45.96 12.24
N LEU A 22 -4.85 -44.92 11.56
CA LEU A 22 -4.12 -43.77 11.14
C LEU A 22 -4.05 -42.77 12.31
N ILE A 23 -2.85 -42.48 12.76
CA ILE A 23 -2.57 -41.55 13.86
C ILE A 23 -1.91 -40.32 13.25
N VAL A 24 -2.59 -39.19 13.33
CA VAL A 24 -2.14 -37.91 12.76
C VAL A 24 -1.96 -36.89 13.87
N SER A 25 -0.75 -36.38 14.02
CA SER A 25 -0.44 -35.28 14.94
C SER A 25 -0.47 -33.96 14.23
N PHE A 26 -1.04 -32.94 14.86
CA PHE A 26 -1.11 -31.59 14.33
C PHE A 26 -0.20 -30.62 15.11
N GLU A 27 0.15 -29.48 14.52
CA GLU A 27 1.02 -28.47 15.17
C GLU A 27 0.37 -27.85 16.45
N ASP A 28 -0.95 -27.94 16.62
CA ASP A 28 -1.64 -27.52 17.84
C ASP A 28 -1.48 -28.48 19.01
N GLY A 29 -0.75 -29.60 18.81
CA GLY A 29 -0.53 -30.68 19.79
C GLY A 29 -1.67 -31.70 19.86
N SER A 30 -2.75 -31.55 19.09
CA SER A 30 -3.84 -32.53 19.04
C SER A 30 -3.45 -33.76 18.19
N ILE A 31 -4.05 -34.90 18.51
CA ILE A 31 -3.81 -36.19 17.84
C ILE A 31 -5.15 -36.75 17.36
N ALA A 32 -5.28 -36.92 16.04
CA ALA A 32 -6.39 -37.64 15.41
C ALA A 32 -6.07 -39.16 15.40
N ARG A 33 -7.05 -39.98 15.78
CA ARG A 33 -6.99 -41.44 15.67
C ARG A 33 -8.20 -41.92 14.90
N ILE A 34 -8.02 -42.42 13.70
CA ILE A 34 -9.09 -42.83 12.80
C ILE A 34 -8.74 -44.18 12.17
N LYS A 35 -9.75 -44.96 11.80
CA LYS A 35 -9.51 -46.19 11.05
C LYS A 35 -8.93 -45.84 9.68
N ALA A 36 -7.81 -46.40 9.29
CA ALA A 36 -7.13 -46.08 8.04
C ALA A 36 -8.07 -46.17 6.82
N GLN A 37 -8.90 -47.22 6.76
CA GLN A 37 -9.87 -47.39 5.68
C GLN A 37 -10.94 -46.27 5.61
N SER A 38 -11.26 -45.61 6.71
CA SER A 38 -12.32 -44.58 6.73
C SER A 38 -11.95 -43.26 6.01
N VAL A 39 -10.68 -43.04 5.73
CA VAL A 39 -10.24 -41.87 4.96
C VAL A 39 -10.30 -42.11 3.44
N LEU A 40 -10.45 -43.36 3.02
CA LEU A 40 -10.50 -43.71 1.60
C LEU A 40 -11.92 -43.62 1.06
N PRO A 41 -12.07 -43.27 -0.24
CA PRO A 41 -13.36 -43.37 -0.91
C PRO A 41 -13.88 -44.79 -0.89
N PRO A 42 -15.21 -45.01 -0.85
CA PRO A 42 -15.81 -46.37 -0.73
C PRO A 42 -15.43 -47.36 -1.82
N HIS A 43 -15.04 -46.88 -2.99
CA HIS A 43 -14.66 -47.72 -4.13
C HIS A 43 -13.20 -48.17 -4.12
N VAL A 44 -12.38 -47.63 -3.19
CA VAL A 44 -10.97 -47.99 -3.05
C VAL A 44 -10.82 -49.07 -1.96
N GLN A 45 -10.41 -50.25 -2.41
CA GLN A 45 -10.25 -51.40 -1.50
C GLN A 45 -8.80 -51.64 -1.11
N GLN A 46 -7.85 -51.28 -1.91
CA GLN A 46 -6.42 -51.50 -1.67
C GLN A 46 -5.65 -50.19 -1.72
N ALA A 47 -4.92 -49.91 -0.62
CA ALA A 47 -4.07 -48.76 -0.46
C ALA A 47 -2.67 -49.22 0.00
N GLN A 48 -1.63 -48.58 -0.54
CA GLN A 48 -0.23 -48.87 -0.23
C GLN A 48 0.23 -47.98 0.94
N TRP A 49 -0.23 -48.29 2.12
CA TRP A 49 0.02 -47.49 3.34
C TRP A 49 1.51 -47.32 3.67
N ASN A 50 2.36 -48.29 3.32
CA ASN A 50 3.80 -48.22 3.49
C ASN A 50 4.49 -47.23 2.58
N LEU A 51 3.82 -46.76 1.54
CA LEU A 51 4.32 -45.77 0.58
C LEU A 51 3.62 -44.40 0.71
N MET A 52 2.81 -44.23 1.79
CA MET A 52 2.17 -42.95 2.02
C MET A 52 3.21 -41.85 2.28
N THR A 53 2.90 -40.66 1.83
CA THR A 53 3.67 -39.45 2.08
C THR A 53 2.74 -38.36 2.60
N PHE A 54 3.27 -37.33 3.25
CA PHE A 54 2.46 -36.21 3.67
C PHE A 54 3.23 -34.89 3.57
N ASN A 55 2.50 -33.82 3.46
CA ASN A 55 2.98 -32.47 3.65
C ASN A 55 2.22 -31.78 4.80
N ALA A 56 2.43 -30.50 5.00
CA ALA A 56 1.78 -29.77 6.10
C ALA A 56 0.24 -29.77 6.06
N TYR A 57 -0.39 -30.04 4.91
CA TYR A 57 -1.83 -29.87 4.74
C TYR A 57 -2.57 -31.10 4.22
N GLU A 58 -1.87 -32.12 3.77
CA GLU A 58 -2.50 -33.31 3.18
C GLU A 58 -1.63 -34.55 3.33
N LEU A 59 -2.28 -35.69 3.26
CA LEU A 59 -1.72 -37.03 3.19
C LEU A 59 -1.94 -37.57 1.78
N THR A 60 -0.90 -38.07 1.13
CA THR A 60 -0.97 -38.74 -0.17
C THR A 60 -0.78 -40.23 -0.02
N ILE A 61 -1.73 -41.02 -0.52
CA ILE A 61 -1.76 -42.47 -0.42
C ILE A 61 -1.80 -43.07 -1.84
N PRO A 62 -0.80 -43.85 -2.25
CA PRO A 62 -0.85 -44.60 -3.50
C PRO A 62 -1.90 -45.73 -3.42
N THR A 63 -2.68 -45.88 -4.48
CA THR A 63 -3.69 -46.93 -4.61
C THR A 63 -3.61 -47.55 -5.98
N GLU A 64 -4.41 -48.61 -6.21
CA GLU A 64 -4.55 -49.28 -7.51
C GLU A 64 -5.09 -48.37 -8.61
N HIS A 65 -5.75 -47.27 -8.27
CA HIS A 65 -6.32 -46.26 -9.17
C HIS A 65 -5.51 -44.96 -9.27
N GLY A 66 -4.31 -44.91 -8.69
CA GLY A 66 -3.47 -43.72 -8.60
C GLY A 66 -3.36 -43.17 -7.18
N ASN A 67 -2.76 -42.02 -7.04
CA ASN A 67 -2.58 -41.37 -5.74
C ASN A 67 -3.89 -40.72 -5.29
N ILE A 68 -4.22 -40.91 -4.01
CA ILE A 68 -5.34 -40.24 -3.34
C ILE A 68 -4.75 -39.22 -2.36
N GLU A 69 -5.20 -37.98 -2.48
CA GLU A 69 -4.85 -36.89 -1.58
C GLU A 69 -5.95 -36.69 -0.54
N ILE A 70 -5.60 -36.81 0.73
CA ILE A 70 -6.51 -36.65 1.87
C ILE A 70 -6.14 -35.37 2.60
N PRO A 71 -6.93 -34.30 2.46
CA PRO A 71 -6.64 -33.03 3.12
C PRO A 71 -6.83 -33.15 4.65
N TRP A 72 -6.10 -32.30 5.39
CA TRP A 72 -6.18 -32.19 6.86
C TRP A 72 -7.62 -32.06 7.36
N SER A 73 -8.46 -31.34 6.61
CA SER A 73 -9.86 -31.11 6.96
C SER A 73 -10.67 -32.41 7.01
N THR A 74 -10.44 -33.35 6.09
CA THR A 74 -11.07 -34.65 6.11
C THR A 74 -10.68 -35.45 7.36
N ILE A 75 -9.41 -35.39 7.77
CA ILE A 75 -8.91 -36.05 8.98
C ILE A 75 -9.60 -35.46 10.21
N ARG A 76 -9.72 -34.13 10.26
CA ARG A 76 -10.41 -33.43 11.37
C ARG A 76 -11.90 -33.80 11.43
N VAL A 77 -12.59 -33.81 10.30
CA VAL A 77 -14.02 -34.20 10.25
C VAL A 77 -14.24 -35.59 10.86
N LEU A 78 -13.34 -36.52 10.59
CA LEU A 78 -13.45 -37.90 11.06
C LEU A 78 -13.02 -38.09 12.52
N SER A 79 -12.31 -37.13 13.12
CA SER A 79 -11.69 -37.31 14.45
C SER A 79 -12.02 -36.24 15.48
N ASP A 80 -12.57 -35.11 15.09
CA ASP A 80 -12.78 -33.93 15.97
C ASP A 80 -14.24 -33.46 15.87
N GLU A 81 -15.06 -33.81 16.89
CA GLU A 81 -16.47 -33.42 16.93
C GLU A 81 -16.67 -31.90 16.93
N GLU A 82 -15.75 -31.14 17.56
CA GLU A 82 -15.83 -29.68 17.61
C GLU A 82 -15.62 -29.09 16.22
N TYR A 83 -14.71 -29.66 15.38
CA TYR A 83 -14.52 -29.25 14.00
C TYR A 83 -15.72 -29.64 13.13
N SER A 84 -16.27 -30.83 13.30
CA SER A 84 -17.48 -31.26 12.57
C SER A 84 -18.68 -30.38 12.89
N ALA A 85 -18.86 -30.00 14.17
CA ALA A 85 -19.91 -29.09 14.59
C ALA A 85 -19.70 -27.67 13.98
N TYR A 86 -18.47 -27.18 13.98
CA TYR A 86 -18.11 -25.91 13.34
C TYR A 86 -18.45 -25.91 11.84
N LEU A 87 -18.10 -26.98 11.11
CA LEU A 87 -18.43 -27.07 9.69
C LEU A 87 -19.94 -27.13 9.44
N ALA A 88 -20.68 -27.85 10.29
CA ALA A 88 -22.14 -27.89 10.20
C ALA A 88 -22.77 -26.52 10.42
N GLU A 89 -22.31 -25.76 11.41
CA GLU A 89 -22.74 -24.38 11.67
C GLU A 89 -22.43 -23.48 10.48
N MET A 90 -21.20 -23.55 9.94
CA MET A 90 -20.79 -22.77 8.75
C MET A 90 -21.64 -23.13 7.52
N ALA A 91 -21.94 -24.40 7.30
CA ALA A 91 -22.80 -24.83 6.20
C ALA A 91 -24.24 -24.28 6.35
N GLU A 92 -24.78 -24.27 7.56
CA GLU A 92 -26.09 -23.69 7.85
C GLU A 92 -26.13 -22.18 7.59
N VAL A 93 -25.10 -21.45 8.02
CA VAL A 93 -24.93 -20.01 7.75
C VAL A 93 -24.89 -19.75 6.26
N GLN A 94 -24.12 -20.53 5.50
CA GLN A 94 -24.02 -20.39 4.04
C GLN A 94 -25.35 -20.73 3.34
N ALA A 95 -26.03 -21.79 3.76
CA ALA A 95 -27.32 -22.16 3.20
C ALA A 95 -28.38 -21.05 3.41
N LYS A 96 -28.41 -20.45 4.61
CA LYS A 96 -29.29 -19.29 4.90
C LYS A 96 -28.94 -18.07 4.04
N LYS A 97 -27.66 -17.84 3.77
CA LYS A 97 -27.17 -16.75 2.93
C LYS A 97 -27.62 -16.93 1.46
N ILE A 98 -27.35 -18.11 0.91
CA ILE A 98 -27.79 -18.49 -0.46
C ILE A 98 -29.29 -18.41 -0.60
N GLY A 99 -30.04 -18.93 0.37
CA GLY A 99 -31.50 -18.92 0.36
C GLY A 99 -32.08 -17.50 0.35
N ARG A 100 -31.58 -16.63 1.22
CA ARG A 100 -31.98 -15.22 1.23
C ARG A 100 -31.69 -14.53 -0.11
N ARG A 101 -30.53 -14.80 -0.68
CA ARG A 101 -30.18 -14.24 -1.98
C ARG A 101 -31.11 -14.69 -3.09
N LEU A 102 -31.40 -15.98 -3.19
CA LEU A 102 -32.38 -16.51 -4.13
C LEU A 102 -33.75 -15.83 -4.00
N LYS A 103 -34.23 -15.63 -2.78
CA LYS A 103 -35.48 -14.93 -2.49
C LYS A 103 -35.44 -13.48 -3.00
N THR A 104 -34.36 -12.74 -2.72
CA THR A 104 -34.17 -11.37 -3.19
C THR A 104 -34.17 -11.28 -4.71
N LEU A 105 -33.45 -12.17 -5.41
CA LEU A 105 -33.41 -12.22 -6.87
C LEU A 105 -34.80 -12.51 -7.47
N ARG A 106 -35.55 -13.43 -6.86
CA ARG A 106 -36.94 -13.74 -7.27
C ARG A 106 -37.86 -12.55 -7.12
N GLU A 107 -37.79 -11.87 -5.97
CA GLU A 107 -38.65 -10.70 -5.67
C GLU A 107 -38.30 -9.52 -6.60
N LYS A 108 -37.05 -9.30 -6.93
CA LYS A 108 -36.64 -8.29 -7.94
C LYS A 108 -37.24 -8.53 -9.32
N ARG A 109 -37.48 -9.79 -9.69
CA ARG A 109 -38.18 -10.13 -10.94
C ARG A 109 -39.69 -10.11 -10.82
N GLY A 110 -40.23 -9.83 -9.64
CA GLY A 110 -41.69 -9.84 -9.39
C GLY A 110 -42.29 -11.25 -9.47
N ILE A 111 -41.49 -12.31 -9.45
CA ILE A 111 -41.92 -13.69 -9.58
C ILE A 111 -42.42 -14.20 -8.23
N LYS A 112 -43.68 -14.69 -8.16
CA LYS A 112 -44.20 -15.34 -6.94
C LYS A 112 -43.59 -16.72 -6.75
N SER A 113 -43.41 -17.16 -5.49
CA SER A 113 -42.88 -18.49 -5.18
C SER A 113 -43.61 -19.65 -5.86
N LYS A 114 -44.97 -19.55 -5.98
CA LYS A 114 -45.79 -20.54 -6.69
C LYS A 114 -45.49 -20.55 -8.18
N GLU A 115 -45.31 -19.41 -8.81
CA GLU A 115 -44.96 -19.29 -10.23
C GLU A 115 -43.55 -19.84 -10.52
N LEU A 116 -42.60 -19.55 -9.63
CA LEU A 116 -41.24 -20.12 -9.73
C LEU A 116 -41.27 -21.64 -9.62
N ALA A 117 -42.10 -22.17 -8.71
CA ALA A 117 -42.30 -23.60 -8.54
C ALA A 117 -42.83 -24.27 -9.82
N GLU A 118 -43.86 -23.69 -10.45
CA GLU A 118 -44.43 -24.14 -11.69
C GLU A 118 -43.43 -24.16 -12.85
N ARG A 119 -42.65 -23.07 -12.99
CA ARG A 119 -41.65 -22.94 -14.06
C ARG A 119 -40.44 -23.88 -13.88
N THR A 120 -40.07 -24.18 -12.62
CA THR A 120 -38.93 -25.04 -12.30
C THR A 120 -39.31 -26.50 -12.13
N GLY A 121 -40.58 -26.85 -11.97
CA GLY A 121 -41.02 -28.18 -11.58
C GLY A 121 -40.62 -28.58 -10.15
N ILE A 122 -40.30 -27.62 -9.30
CA ILE A 122 -39.96 -27.81 -7.88
C ILE A 122 -41.19 -27.42 -7.06
N THR A 123 -41.47 -28.15 -5.95
CA THR A 123 -42.66 -27.81 -5.15
C THR A 123 -42.51 -26.45 -4.46
N PRO A 124 -43.62 -25.70 -4.28
CA PRO A 124 -43.55 -24.41 -3.56
C PRO A 124 -42.97 -24.52 -2.14
N GLN A 125 -43.22 -25.64 -1.47
CA GLN A 125 -42.63 -25.92 -0.15
C GLN A 125 -41.10 -26.10 -0.24
N SER A 126 -40.60 -26.79 -1.26
CA SER A 126 -39.15 -26.93 -1.48
C SER A 126 -38.51 -25.58 -1.80
N ILE A 127 -39.12 -24.75 -2.66
CA ILE A 127 -38.64 -23.38 -2.93
C ILE A 127 -38.55 -22.58 -1.60
N SER A 128 -39.62 -22.61 -0.80
CA SER A 128 -39.62 -21.91 0.50
C SER A 128 -38.56 -22.44 1.44
N ARG A 129 -38.31 -23.76 1.49
CA ARG A 129 -37.27 -24.33 2.35
C ARG A 129 -35.86 -23.94 1.87
N ILE A 130 -35.63 -23.89 0.55
CA ILE A 130 -34.36 -23.45 -0.05
C ILE A 130 -34.13 -21.95 0.28
N GLU A 131 -35.13 -21.10 0.07
CA GLU A 131 -35.07 -19.66 0.36
C GLU A 131 -34.83 -19.37 1.85
N ASN A 132 -35.22 -20.26 2.76
CA ASN A 132 -34.97 -20.16 4.20
C ASN A 132 -33.69 -20.88 4.68
N GLY A 133 -32.90 -21.47 3.76
CA GLY A 133 -31.68 -22.21 4.09
C GLY A 133 -31.94 -23.50 4.90
N LYS A 134 -33.14 -24.07 4.79
CA LYS A 134 -33.56 -25.29 5.52
C LYS A 134 -33.51 -26.56 4.66
N HIS A 135 -32.87 -26.48 3.50
CA HIS A 135 -32.78 -27.61 2.57
C HIS A 135 -31.46 -27.56 1.83
N ASP A 136 -30.78 -28.67 1.84
CA ASP A 136 -29.58 -28.86 1.02
C ASP A 136 -29.98 -28.95 -0.45
N VAL A 137 -29.52 -27.99 -1.24
CA VAL A 137 -29.87 -27.85 -2.63
C VAL A 137 -28.67 -28.19 -3.52
N SER A 138 -28.89 -29.10 -4.48
CA SER A 138 -27.84 -29.42 -5.45
C SER A 138 -27.50 -28.24 -6.36
N LEU A 139 -26.25 -28.16 -6.83
CA LEU A 139 -25.80 -27.13 -7.78
C LEU A 139 -26.70 -27.10 -9.02
N THR A 140 -27.09 -28.26 -9.54
CA THR A 140 -28.01 -28.39 -10.71
C THR A 140 -29.37 -27.74 -10.41
N THR A 141 -29.90 -27.93 -9.19
CA THR A 141 -31.17 -27.33 -8.80
C THR A 141 -31.04 -25.81 -8.66
N LEU A 142 -29.94 -25.31 -8.10
CA LEU A 142 -29.64 -23.89 -8.04
C LEU A 142 -29.53 -23.27 -9.44
N GLN A 143 -28.81 -23.89 -10.36
CA GLN A 143 -28.70 -23.44 -11.74
C GLN A 143 -30.07 -23.37 -12.41
N LYS A 144 -30.91 -24.41 -12.25
CA LYS A 144 -32.26 -24.42 -12.80
C LYS A 144 -33.12 -23.27 -12.30
N ILE A 145 -33.11 -23.02 -11.00
CA ILE A 145 -33.85 -21.90 -10.38
C ILE A 145 -33.38 -20.55 -10.93
N LEU A 146 -32.06 -20.34 -10.98
CA LEU A 146 -31.46 -19.11 -11.47
C LEU A 146 -31.76 -18.86 -12.94
N THR A 147 -31.59 -19.89 -13.80
CA THR A 147 -31.86 -19.78 -15.23
C THR A 147 -33.30 -19.38 -15.52
N VAL A 148 -34.28 -19.94 -14.78
CA VAL A 148 -35.70 -19.57 -14.91
C VAL A 148 -35.97 -18.12 -14.52
N MET A 149 -35.18 -17.57 -13.61
CA MET A 149 -35.24 -16.17 -13.19
C MET A 149 -34.38 -15.24 -14.08
N GLY A 150 -33.59 -15.79 -15.02
CA GLY A 150 -32.68 -15.03 -15.88
C GLY A 150 -31.42 -14.56 -15.17
N TYR A 151 -30.91 -15.38 -14.23
CA TYR A 151 -29.67 -15.17 -13.48
C TYR A 151 -28.69 -16.33 -13.67
N GLU A 152 -27.43 -16.11 -13.31
CA GLU A 152 -26.35 -17.09 -13.30
C GLU A 152 -25.85 -17.37 -11.87
N LEU A 153 -25.04 -18.42 -11.68
CA LEU A 153 -24.45 -18.75 -10.36
C LEU A 153 -23.63 -17.59 -9.76
N LYS A 154 -22.97 -16.79 -10.60
CA LYS A 154 -22.25 -15.60 -10.15
C LYS A 154 -23.13 -14.59 -9.40
N ASP A 155 -24.42 -14.54 -9.76
CA ASP A 155 -25.37 -13.61 -9.13
C ASP A 155 -25.73 -14.00 -7.68
N LEU A 156 -25.46 -15.27 -7.29
CA LEU A 156 -25.57 -15.71 -5.89
C LEU A 156 -24.41 -15.26 -5.03
N ALA A 157 -23.23 -15.07 -5.61
CA ALA A 157 -22.05 -14.60 -4.90
C ALA A 157 -22.16 -13.13 -4.49
N TYR A 158 -23.04 -12.36 -5.16
CA TYR A 158 -23.30 -10.96 -4.87
C TYR A 158 -24.53 -10.84 -3.97
N ASP A 159 -24.31 -10.65 -2.67
CA ASP A 159 -25.40 -10.35 -1.73
C ASP A 159 -25.57 -8.83 -1.60
N GLU A 160 -26.46 -8.26 -2.41
CA GLU A 160 -26.80 -6.83 -2.31
C GLU A 160 -27.48 -6.49 -0.97
N THR A 161 -28.00 -7.48 -0.21
CA THR A 161 -28.58 -7.25 1.11
C THR A 161 -27.51 -7.09 2.19
N GLU A 162 -26.26 -7.50 1.93
CA GLU A 162 -25.10 -7.21 2.78
C GLU A 162 -24.46 -5.86 2.46
N LEU A 163 -24.78 -5.28 1.30
CA LEU A 163 -24.39 -3.92 0.98
C LEU A 163 -25.39 -2.99 1.69
N GLU A 164 -24.94 -2.29 2.74
CA GLU A 164 -25.69 -1.14 3.23
C GLU A 164 -25.86 -0.15 2.08
N GLU A 165 -26.88 0.71 2.17
CA GLU A 165 -27.15 1.76 1.19
C GLU A 165 -25.84 2.51 0.83
N LYS A 166 -25.49 2.49 -0.46
CA LYS A 166 -24.30 3.17 -0.94
C LYS A 166 -24.49 4.66 -0.80
N SER A 167 -23.55 5.32 -0.18
CA SER A 167 -23.52 6.77 -0.15
C SER A 167 -22.06 7.26 -0.12
N PHE A 168 -21.86 8.46 -0.65
CA PHE A 168 -20.53 9.06 -0.64
C PHE A 168 -20.01 9.33 0.78
N SER A 169 -20.92 9.73 1.67
CA SER A 169 -20.62 9.91 3.09
C SER A 169 -20.12 8.62 3.74
N LYS A 170 -20.77 7.50 3.41
CA LYS A 170 -20.35 6.18 3.89
C LYS A 170 -18.97 5.79 3.34
N LEU A 171 -18.73 6.00 2.03
CA LEU A 171 -17.41 5.75 1.44
C LEU A 171 -16.33 6.50 2.23
N LEU A 172 -16.48 7.82 2.39
CA LEU A 172 -15.50 8.64 3.12
C LEU A 172 -15.34 8.22 4.59
N LYS A 173 -16.42 7.80 5.26
CA LYS A 173 -16.35 7.28 6.63
C LYS A 173 -15.52 6.00 6.70
N ARG A 174 -15.75 5.05 5.80
CA ARG A 174 -15.01 3.79 5.75
C ARG A 174 -13.53 4.00 5.44
N LEU A 175 -13.23 4.91 4.50
CA LEU A 175 -11.85 5.31 4.18
C LEU A 175 -11.14 5.88 5.41
N SER A 176 -11.81 6.78 6.14
CA SER A 176 -11.26 7.38 7.36
C SER A 176 -11.00 6.32 8.45
N GLN A 177 -11.86 5.32 8.59
CA GLN A 177 -11.67 4.20 9.53
C GLN A 177 -10.47 3.33 9.16
N ALA A 178 -10.19 3.19 7.87
CA ALA A 178 -9.00 2.49 7.36
C ALA A 178 -7.70 3.31 7.43
N GLY A 179 -7.77 4.57 7.84
CA GLY A 179 -6.61 5.47 7.93
C GLY A 179 -6.45 6.42 6.75
N VAL A 180 -7.35 6.39 5.75
CA VAL A 180 -7.30 7.31 4.61
C VAL A 180 -8.03 8.61 4.98
N ASP A 181 -7.28 9.69 5.17
CA ASP A 181 -7.84 11.00 5.53
C ASP A 181 -8.86 11.49 4.48
N LYS A 182 -9.95 12.10 4.95
CA LYS A 182 -11.04 12.56 4.09
C LYS A 182 -10.60 13.61 3.07
N ASN A 183 -9.85 14.62 3.51
CA ASN A 183 -9.41 15.69 2.61
C ASN A 183 -8.39 15.14 1.60
N PHE A 184 -7.52 14.27 2.05
CA PHE A 184 -6.58 13.57 1.19
C PHE A 184 -7.30 12.73 0.14
N ALA A 185 -8.30 11.92 0.52
CA ALA A 185 -9.10 11.15 -0.42
C ALA A 185 -9.76 12.03 -1.48
N LEU A 186 -10.36 13.16 -1.07
CA LEU A 186 -11.03 14.11 -1.96
C LEU A 186 -10.04 14.83 -2.90
N THR A 187 -8.89 15.25 -2.40
CA THR A 187 -7.98 16.09 -3.19
C THR A 187 -7.03 15.28 -4.07
N ARG A 188 -6.71 14.05 -3.69
CA ARG A 188 -5.65 13.25 -4.34
C ARG A 188 -6.12 11.95 -4.98
N ILE A 189 -7.20 11.34 -4.48
CA ILE A 189 -7.64 10.02 -4.95
C ILE A 189 -8.90 10.11 -5.79
N ILE A 190 -9.98 10.64 -5.23
CA ILE A 190 -11.31 10.65 -5.87
C ILE A 190 -11.36 11.68 -6.99
N PRO A 191 -11.76 11.31 -8.23
CA PRO A 191 -11.82 12.21 -9.36
C PRO A 191 -12.68 13.46 -9.12
N ASN A 192 -12.22 14.63 -9.62
CA ASN A 192 -12.91 15.90 -9.45
C ASN A 192 -14.32 15.90 -10.05
N TRP A 193 -14.50 15.25 -11.20
CA TRP A 193 -15.80 15.16 -11.86
C TRP A 193 -16.85 14.43 -11.00
N ILE A 194 -16.43 13.42 -10.21
CA ILE A 194 -17.31 12.79 -9.23
C ILE A 194 -17.74 13.81 -8.18
N GLN A 195 -16.78 14.60 -7.66
CA GLN A 195 -17.08 15.60 -6.64
C GLN A 195 -17.98 16.74 -7.17
N GLU A 196 -17.82 17.14 -8.42
CA GLU A 196 -18.66 18.16 -9.09
C GLU A 196 -20.07 17.63 -9.32
N THR A 197 -20.21 16.38 -9.78
CA THR A 197 -21.52 15.75 -9.94
C THR A 197 -22.25 15.64 -8.59
N LEU A 198 -21.51 15.40 -7.50
CA LEU A 198 -22.04 15.36 -6.15
C LEU A 198 -22.58 16.70 -5.65
N LYS A 199 -21.93 17.80 -6.05
CA LYS A 199 -22.33 19.17 -5.66
C LYS A 199 -23.56 19.66 -6.44
N GLY A 200 -23.76 19.14 -7.66
CA GLY A 200 -24.82 19.56 -8.57
C GLY A 200 -26.15 18.79 -8.45
N ASN A 201 -26.17 17.59 -7.88
CA ASN A 201 -27.35 16.75 -7.79
C ASN A 201 -27.94 16.71 -6.38
N GLN A 202 -29.16 17.24 -6.23
CA GLN A 202 -29.97 17.11 -5.00
C GLN A 202 -30.73 15.77 -4.92
N GLU A 203 -30.79 14.99 -5.99
CA GLU A 203 -31.55 13.73 -6.11
C GLU A 203 -30.62 12.50 -6.13
N GLY A 204 -29.81 12.30 -5.11
CA GLY A 204 -29.03 11.08 -4.95
C GLY A 204 -27.95 10.82 -6.05
N ILE A 205 -26.84 10.26 -5.65
CA ILE A 205 -25.74 9.93 -6.57
C ILE A 205 -26.05 8.59 -7.21
N PRO A 206 -25.94 8.46 -8.56
CA PRO A 206 -26.07 7.16 -9.20
C PRO A 206 -25.05 6.16 -8.65
N ASP A 207 -25.48 4.94 -8.33
CA ASP A 207 -24.65 3.86 -7.80
C ASP A 207 -23.41 3.60 -8.64
N ILE A 208 -23.50 3.79 -9.96
CA ILE A 208 -22.35 3.60 -10.88
C ILE A 208 -21.20 4.58 -10.58
N LEU A 209 -21.51 5.82 -10.20
CA LEU A 209 -20.49 6.82 -9.86
C LEU A 209 -19.84 6.52 -8.50
N LEU A 210 -20.64 6.00 -7.57
CA LEU A 210 -20.14 5.55 -6.27
C LEU A 210 -19.23 4.33 -6.42
N ASP A 211 -19.57 3.40 -7.30
CA ASP A 211 -18.76 2.21 -7.59
C ASP A 211 -17.46 2.59 -8.31
N GLU A 212 -17.48 3.61 -9.16
CA GLU A 212 -16.26 4.10 -9.82
C GLU A 212 -15.33 4.81 -8.83
N ALA A 213 -15.87 5.62 -7.91
CA ALA A 213 -15.11 6.18 -6.81
C ALA A 213 -14.50 5.08 -5.92
N ALA A 214 -15.30 4.06 -5.59
CA ALA A 214 -14.85 2.91 -4.81
C ALA A 214 -13.76 2.14 -5.54
N LYS A 215 -13.90 1.91 -6.85
CA LYS A 215 -12.90 1.24 -7.68
C LYS A 215 -11.58 2.00 -7.70
N THR A 216 -11.61 3.33 -7.91
CA THR A 216 -10.40 4.17 -7.91
C THR A 216 -9.63 4.04 -6.59
N VAL A 217 -10.34 4.00 -5.47
CA VAL A 217 -9.72 3.79 -4.15
C VAL A 217 -9.22 2.35 -4.01
N GLY A 218 -10.04 1.39 -4.45
CA GLY A 218 -9.71 -0.03 -4.41
C GLY A 218 -8.42 -0.39 -5.16
N ASP A 219 -8.20 0.21 -6.31
CA ASP A 219 -7.01 0.03 -7.14
C ASP A 219 -5.71 0.48 -6.44
N ILE A 220 -5.82 1.41 -5.46
CA ILE A 220 -4.68 1.86 -4.66
C ILE A 220 -4.42 0.93 -3.47
N TYR A 221 -5.47 0.54 -2.75
CA TYR A 221 -5.35 -0.17 -1.47
C TYR A 221 -5.59 -1.68 -1.56
N GLY A 222 -5.85 -2.22 -2.75
CA GLY A 222 -6.11 -3.64 -2.96
C GLY A 222 -7.51 -4.07 -2.53
N TRP A 223 -8.48 -3.16 -2.41
CA TRP A 223 -9.85 -3.49 -2.00
C TRP A 223 -10.78 -3.65 -3.20
N SER A 224 -11.54 -4.73 -3.22
CA SER A 224 -12.62 -4.88 -4.19
C SER A 224 -13.81 -3.96 -3.85
N VAL A 225 -14.58 -3.58 -4.88
CA VAL A 225 -15.79 -2.76 -4.70
C VAL A 225 -16.77 -3.37 -3.68
N PRO A 226 -17.03 -4.70 -3.68
CA PRO A 226 -17.84 -5.34 -2.65
C PRO A 226 -17.27 -5.21 -1.22
N GLN A 227 -15.95 -5.30 -1.04
CA GLN A 227 -15.33 -5.08 0.27
C GLN A 227 -15.53 -3.65 0.76
N ILE A 228 -15.39 -2.66 -0.15
CA ILE A 228 -15.59 -1.25 0.19
C ILE A 228 -17.02 -0.98 0.67
N TRP A 229 -18.03 -1.61 0.07
CA TRP A 229 -19.44 -1.43 0.45
C TRP A 229 -19.91 -2.43 1.52
N GLY A 230 -19.13 -3.46 1.83
CA GLY A 230 -19.45 -4.47 2.82
C GLY A 230 -19.46 -3.95 4.26
N ARG A 231 -19.77 -4.83 5.22
CA ARG A 231 -19.85 -4.50 6.66
C ARG A 231 -18.51 -4.68 7.38
N GLU A 232 -17.64 -5.51 6.84
CA GLU A 232 -16.33 -5.77 7.44
C GLU A 232 -15.45 -4.51 7.42
N SER A 233 -14.65 -4.32 8.45
CA SER A 233 -13.71 -3.21 8.50
C SER A 233 -12.69 -3.32 7.37
N LEU A 234 -12.46 -2.21 6.65
CA LEU A 234 -11.37 -2.16 5.68
C LEU A 234 -10.04 -2.14 6.43
N SER A 235 -9.14 -3.01 6.02
CA SER A 235 -7.74 -3.02 6.46
C SER A 235 -6.83 -2.87 5.26
N ILE A 236 -5.79 -2.07 5.41
CA ILE A 236 -4.73 -1.99 4.40
C ILE A 236 -3.76 -3.14 4.73
N GLU A 237 -3.64 -4.10 3.82
CA GLU A 237 -2.71 -5.20 4.01
C GLU A 237 -1.26 -4.70 3.92
N PRO A 238 -0.42 -5.07 4.89
CA PRO A 238 0.97 -4.67 4.88
C PRO A 238 1.71 -5.32 3.69
N GLN A 239 2.22 -4.49 2.80
CA GLN A 239 3.15 -4.97 1.77
C GLN A 239 4.55 -5.09 2.41
N PRO A 240 5.27 -6.22 2.26
CA PRO A 240 6.58 -6.41 2.87
C PRO A 240 7.58 -5.28 2.59
N ALA A 241 7.62 -4.79 1.36
CA ALA A 241 8.47 -3.67 0.93
C ALA A 241 8.16 -2.34 1.66
N LEU A 242 6.91 -2.10 2.04
CA LEU A 242 6.51 -0.92 2.80
C LEU A 242 6.75 -1.09 4.30
N LEU A 243 6.61 -2.31 4.84
CA LEU A 243 6.88 -2.58 6.25
C LEU A 243 8.38 -2.43 6.60
N ALA A 244 9.25 -2.87 5.71
CA ALA A 244 10.70 -2.72 5.87
C ALA A 244 11.13 -1.25 5.90
N SER A 245 10.37 -0.36 5.23
CA SER A 245 10.66 1.06 5.12
C SER A 245 10.28 1.88 6.37
N PHE A 246 9.47 1.33 7.30
CA PHE A 246 9.12 2.00 8.55
C PHE A 246 10.05 1.59 9.68
N LYS A 247 10.89 2.49 10.14
CA LYS A 247 11.91 2.27 11.19
C LYS A 247 11.35 2.06 12.61
N SER A 248 10.02 2.15 12.83
CA SER A 248 9.37 2.03 14.15
C SER A 248 8.05 1.27 14.09
N PRO A 249 7.65 0.54 15.17
CA PRO A 249 6.38 -0.19 15.17
C PRO A 249 5.17 0.74 15.23
N VAL A 250 4.22 0.46 14.33
CA VAL A 250 3.03 1.26 13.93
C VAL A 250 2.02 1.51 15.08
N ARG A 251 1.84 2.76 15.57
CA ARG A 251 0.78 3.21 16.52
C ARG A 251 -0.36 3.94 15.78
N ILE A 252 -1.43 4.37 16.44
CA ILE A 252 -2.68 4.85 15.79
C ILE A 252 -2.51 6.09 14.85
N LYS A 253 -1.59 7.00 15.13
CA LYS A 253 -1.18 8.06 14.16
C LYS A 253 -0.55 7.52 12.88
N GLU A 254 -0.08 6.33 12.92
CA GLU A 254 0.64 5.56 11.92
C GLU A 254 -0.27 4.94 10.86
N LYS A 255 -1.58 4.71 11.14
CA LYS A 255 -2.52 4.25 10.10
C LYS A 255 -2.64 5.25 8.95
N GLN A 256 -2.62 6.55 9.25
CA GLN A 256 -2.66 7.58 8.22
C GLN A 256 -1.34 7.67 7.46
N ALA A 257 -0.21 7.56 8.17
CA ALA A 257 1.12 7.50 7.55
C ALA A 257 1.25 6.27 6.65
N PHE A 258 0.78 5.12 7.12
CA PHE A 258 0.79 3.89 6.34
C PHE A 258 -0.11 3.98 5.11
N ALA A 259 -1.34 4.47 5.24
CA ALA A 259 -2.25 4.67 4.12
C ALA A 259 -1.66 5.63 3.07
N TYR A 260 -1.00 6.69 3.53
CA TYR A 260 -0.32 7.62 2.63
C TYR A 260 0.91 6.99 1.95
N ALA A 261 1.67 6.17 2.66
CA ALA A 261 2.81 5.45 2.10
C ALA A 261 2.38 4.47 0.99
N VAL A 262 1.29 3.73 1.19
CA VAL A 262 0.71 2.86 0.15
C VAL A 262 0.33 3.65 -1.10
N TYR A 263 -0.30 4.81 -0.94
CA TYR A 263 -0.61 5.70 -2.06
C TYR A 263 0.66 6.20 -2.77
N ALA A 264 1.66 6.67 -2.04
CA ALA A 264 2.91 7.16 -2.60
C ALA A 264 3.70 6.05 -3.30
N TYR A 265 3.68 4.83 -2.75
CA TYR A 265 4.26 3.65 -3.38
C TYR A 265 3.55 3.28 -4.68
N ARG A 266 2.21 3.37 -4.72
CA ARG A 266 1.44 3.20 -5.96
C ARG A 266 1.84 4.23 -7.01
N LEU A 267 2.00 5.51 -6.64
CA LEU A 267 2.51 6.54 -7.55
C LEU A 267 3.91 6.20 -8.07
N ALA A 268 4.80 5.72 -7.19
CA ALA A 268 6.14 5.30 -7.57
C ALA A 268 6.10 4.19 -8.63
N GLN A 269 5.28 3.16 -8.43
CA GLN A 269 5.09 2.08 -9.41
C GLN A 269 4.60 2.61 -10.76
N LEU A 270 3.63 3.52 -10.77
CA LEU A 270 3.08 4.10 -12.00
C LEU A 270 4.10 4.95 -12.74
N VAL A 271 4.89 5.76 -12.01
CA VAL A 271 5.96 6.57 -12.61
C VAL A 271 7.04 5.67 -13.21
N LEU A 272 7.45 4.61 -12.49
CA LEU A 272 8.42 3.64 -13.03
C LEU A 272 7.91 2.93 -14.29
N MET A 273 6.61 2.60 -14.35
CA MET A 273 5.97 2.06 -15.55
C MET A 273 6.00 3.07 -16.69
N ALA A 274 5.59 4.31 -16.45
CA ALA A 274 5.56 5.38 -17.45
C ALA A 274 6.96 5.82 -17.92
N THR A 275 7.99 5.56 -17.11
CA THR A 275 9.40 5.87 -17.41
C THR A 275 10.24 4.63 -17.73
N SER A 276 9.62 3.48 -18.04
CA SER A 276 10.32 2.21 -18.32
C SER A 276 11.23 2.24 -19.56
N HIS A 277 11.17 3.30 -20.38
CA HIS A 277 12.06 3.53 -21.52
C HIS A 277 13.41 4.14 -21.11
N LEU A 278 13.55 4.65 -19.87
CA LEU A 278 14.80 5.24 -19.40
C LEU A 278 15.82 4.12 -19.13
N PRO A 279 17.07 4.27 -19.59
CA PRO A 279 18.11 3.30 -19.30
C PRO A 279 18.50 3.38 -17.82
N LYS A 280 18.75 2.22 -17.23
CA LYS A 280 19.44 2.13 -15.95
C LYS A 280 20.92 2.41 -16.19
N LYS A 281 21.52 3.32 -15.43
CA LYS A 281 22.96 3.61 -15.47
C LYS A 281 23.60 3.13 -14.17
N ASP A 282 24.91 2.93 -14.25
CA ASP A 282 25.71 2.63 -13.08
C ASP A 282 25.74 3.86 -12.15
N TYR A 283 25.65 3.59 -10.87
CA TYR A 283 25.73 4.61 -9.84
C TYR A 283 27.18 5.00 -9.57
N PRO A 284 27.45 6.24 -9.13
CA PRO A 284 28.79 6.67 -8.78
C PRO A 284 29.34 5.84 -7.62
N GLU A 285 30.57 5.36 -7.75
CA GLU A 285 31.24 4.57 -6.72
C GLU A 285 31.81 5.44 -5.58
N SER A 286 31.94 6.74 -5.82
CA SER A 286 32.54 7.66 -4.84
C SER A 286 31.92 9.05 -4.83
N ILE A 287 31.99 9.71 -3.68
CA ILE A 287 31.63 11.14 -3.54
C ILE A 287 32.48 12.03 -4.47
N ALA A 288 33.72 11.61 -4.78
CA ALA A 288 34.59 12.35 -5.68
C ALA A 288 34.02 12.38 -7.11
N GLU A 289 33.47 11.28 -7.60
CA GLU A 289 32.78 11.22 -8.92
C GLU A 289 31.57 12.13 -8.93
N ILE A 290 30.72 12.08 -7.89
CA ILE A 290 29.56 12.96 -7.75
C ILE A 290 30.00 14.44 -7.81
N LYS A 291 31.04 14.78 -7.06
CA LYS A 291 31.59 16.15 -7.06
C LYS A 291 32.13 16.55 -8.43
N ASN A 292 32.88 15.69 -9.08
CA ASN A 292 33.43 15.99 -10.40
C ASN A 292 32.32 16.26 -11.43
N GLU A 293 31.24 15.47 -11.41
CA GLU A 293 30.11 15.65 -12.32
C GLU A 293 29.30 16.92 -11.98
N LEU A 294 29.02 17.14 -10.70
CA LEU A 294 28.20 18.27 -10.25
C LEU A 294 28.94 19.61 -10.26
N PHE A 295 30.28 19.63 -10.11
CA PHE A 295 31.08 20.87 -10.01
C PHE A 295 32.07 21.05 -11.15
N SER A 296 32.13 20.16 -12.15
CA SER A 296 33.07 20.20 -13.27
C SER A 296 32.93 21.39 -14.20
N ARG A 297 31.77 22.04 -14.20
CA ARG A 297 31.48 23.26 -14.97
C ARG A 297 31.41 24.43 -14.00
N SER A 298 31.92 25.57 -14.35
CA SER A 298 31.95 26.82 -13.53
C SER A 298 30.57 27.34 -13.10
N GLU A 299 29.56 26.51 -13.11
CA GLU A 299 28.18 26.81 -12.77
C GLU A 299 27.94 26.56 -11.28
N SER A 300 27.06 27.34 -10.68
CA SER A 300 26.64 27.16 -9.28
C SER A 300 25.93 25.82 -9.06
N PHE A 301 26.14 25.22 -7.89
CA PHE A 301 25.44 24.02 -7.50
C PHE A 301 23.99 24.35 -7.09
N THR A 302 23.03 24.00 -7.94
CA THR A 302 21.62 24.32 -7.78
C THR A 302 20.76 23.07 -7.66
N PHE A 303 19.53 23.22 -7.15
CA PHE A 303 18.53 22.17 -7.10
C PHE A 303 18.27 21.53 -8.48
N GLU A 304 18.12 22.35 -9.52
CA GLU A 304 17.87 21.89 -10.89
C GLU A 304 19.02 21.04 -11.43
N ARG A 305 20.26 21.42 -11.14
CA ARG A 305 21.45 20.68 -11.59
C ARG A 305 21.52 19.30 -10.91
N LEU A 306 21.29 19.25 -9.61
CA LEU A 306 21.22 17.96 -8.88
C LEU A 306 20.07 17.10 -9.41
N LEU A 307 18.90 17.67 -9.61
CA LEU A 307 17.73 16.96 -10.14
C LEU A 307 18.04 16.34 -11.51
N ASN A 308 18.65 17.10 -12.41
CA ASN A 308 19.05 16.62 -13.74
C ASN A 308 20.08 15.47 -13.63
N TYR A 309 21.03 15.59 -12.73
CA TYR A 309 22.01 14.55 -12.47
C TYR A 309 21.36 13.24 -12.01
N ILE A 310 20.47 13.30 -11.03
CA ILE A 310 19.74 12.16 -10.48
C ILE A 310 18.88 11.48 -11.57
N TRP A 311 18.16 12.26 -12.37
CA TRP A 311 17.39 11.73 -13.51
C TRP A 311 18.30 11.07 -14.57
N ASN A 312 19.48 11.61 -14.80
CA ASN A 312 20.45 11.03 -15.72
C ASN A 312 21.00 9.68 -15.25
N LEU A 313 20.97 9.38 -13.94
CA LEU A 313 21.27 8.07 -13.37
C LEU A 313 20.11 7.07 -13.50
N GLY A 314 18.94 7.50 -13.98
CA GLY A 314 17.75 6.69 -14.10
C GLY A 314 16.91 6.62 -12.82
N VAL A 315 17.20 7.45 -11.81
CA VAL A 315 16.42 7.60 -10.58
C VAL A 315 15.28 8.57 -10.83
N CYS A 316 14.05 8.12 -10.60
CA CYS A 316 12.86 8.96 -10.77
C CYS A 316 12.62 9.81 -9.53
N VAL A 317 12.33 11.09 -9.69
CA VAL A 317 11.98 12.00 -8.59
C VAL A 317 10.55 12.48 -8.76
N ILE A 318 9.70 12.21 -7.77
CA ILE A 318 8.28 12.58 -7.74
C ILE A 318 8.07 13.67 -6.70
N PRO A 319 7.82 14.92 -7.11
CA PRO A 319 7.56 16.00 -6.16
C PRO A 319 6.10 16.00 -5.72
N LEU A 320 5.84 16.00 -4.40
CA LEU A 320 4.51 16.14 -3.83
C LEU A 320 4.43 17.37 -2.93
N ASP A 321 3.31 18.10 -3.03
CA ASP A 321 3.05 19.34 -2.31
C ASP A 321 1.89 19.25 -1.30
N ASP A 322 1.43 18.03 -1.03
CA ASP A 322 0.30 17.80 -0.13
C ASP A 322 0.71 17.74 1.37
N SER A 323 -0.30 17.67 2.25
CA SER A 323 -0.14 17.61 3.71
C SER A 323 0.02 16.19 4.26
N GLY A 324 0.53 15.23 3.47
CA GLY A 324 0.65 13.84 3.89
C GLY A 324 1.56 13.61 5.10
N ALA A 325 1.66 12.36 5.51
CA ALA A 325 2.13 11.96 6.82
C ALA A 325 3.65 11.63 6.89
N PHE A 326 4.42 11.88 5.85
CA PHE A 326 5.87 11.77 5.85
C PHE A 326 6.52 12.92 5.06
N HIS A 327 7.84 13.08 5.16
CA HIS A 327 8.58 14.21 4.58
C HIS A 327 9.37 13.85 3.32
N GLY A 328 9.83 12.63 3.20
CA GLY A 328 10.51 12.09 2.04
C GLY A 328 10.42 10.55 2.03
N ALA A 329 10.71 9.94 0.91
CA ALA A 329 10.85 8.50 0.82
C ALA A 329 11.69 8.11 -0.40
N SER A 330 12.44 7.03 -0.27
CA SER A 330 13.13 6.39 -1.39
C SER A 330 12.82 4.90 -1.41
N TRP A 331 12.64 4.34 -2.62
CA TRP A 331 12.40 2.92 -2.81
C TRP A 331 13.19 2.37 -3.98
N ASN A 332 13.64 1.12 -3.83
CA ASN A 332 14.10 0.28 -4.93
C ASN A 332 12.96 -0.66 -5.33
N ILE A 333 12.34 -0.44 -6.47
CA ILE A 333 11.24 -1.25 -6.99
C ILE A 333 11.73 -1.97 -8.24
N GLN A 334 11.90 -3.28 -8.15
CA GLN A 334 12.39 -4.13 -9.26
C GLN A 334 13.71 -3.62 -9.85
N GLY A 335 14.65 -3.24 -8.99
CA GLY A 335 15.97 -2.74 -9.37
C GLY A 335 15.99 -1.33 -9.97
N ARG A 336 14.91 -0.55 -9.84
CA ARG A 336 14.85 0.87 -10.22
C ARG A 336 14.51 1.73 -9.01
N HIS A 337 15.28 2.79 -8.82
CA HIS A 337 15.09 3.69 -7.69
C HIS A 337 14.13 4.82 -8.01
N VAL A 338 13.35 5.20 -7.01
CA VAL A 338 12.44 6.34 -7.04
C VAL A 338 12.52 7.10 -5.72
N ILE A 339 12.55 8.42 -5.80
CA ILE A 339 12.52 9.33 -4.66
C ILE A 339 11.18 10.07 -4.67
N ILE A 340 10.47 10.04 -3.55
CA ILE A 340 9.35 10.95 -3.28
C ILE A 340 9.91 12.14 -2.53
N LEU A 341 9.90 13.30 -3.17
CA LEU A 341 10.36 14.53 -2.57
C LEU A 341 9.18 15.38 -2.13
N LYS A 342 9.02 15.53 -0.83
CA LYS A 342 7.86 16.16 -0.25
C LYS A 342 8.23 17.36 0.59
N GLN A 343 8.14 18.52 -0.02
CA GLN A 343 8.51 19.79 0.58
C GLN A 343 7.46 20.87 0.25
N LYS A 344 7.05 21.63 1.27
CA LYS A 344 6.05 22.71 1.12
C LYS A 344 6.67 24.08 0.88
N THR A 345 7.93 24.23 1.22
CA THR A 345 8.59 25.52 1.06
C THR A 345 8.89 25.82 -0.40
N ARG A 346 8.98 27.09 -0.75
CA ARG A 346 9.37 27.58 -2.07
C ARG A 346 10.88 27.85 -2.19
N TYR A 347 11.65 27.51 -1.16
CA TYR A 347 13.08 27.80 -1.07
C TYR A 347 13.94 26.69 -1.67
N GLN A 348 14.75 27.04 -2.68
CA GLN A 348 15.57 26.07 -3.40
C GLN A 348 16.57 25.32 -2.51
N ALA A 349 17.17 26.00 -1.51
CA ALA A 349 18.13 25.38 -0.61
C ALA A 349 17.54 24.20 0.21
N ARG A 350 16.24 24.27 0.58
CA ARG A 350 15.54 23.17 1.27
C ARG A 350 15.37 21.99 0.36
N TRP A 351 14.84 22.20 -0.85
CA TRP A 351 14.65 21.15 -1.85
C TRP A 351 15.98 20.50 -2.26
N LEU A 352 17.05 21.30 -2.37
CA LEU A 352 18.38 20.79 -2.65
C LEU A 352 18.88 19.87 -1.54
N TYR A 353 18.71 20.29 -0.29
CA TYR A 353 19.13 19.52 0.87
C TYR A 353 18.35 18.21 0.97
N ASP A 354 17.03 18.26 0.91
CA ASP A 354 16.16 17.10 1.04
C ASP A 354 16.42 16.10 -0.11
N LEU A 355 16.64 16.58 -1.35
CA LEU A 355 16.96 15.71 -2.48
C LEU A 355 18.31 15.01 -2.33
N LEU A 356 19.32 15.67 -1.78
CA LEU A 356 20.62 15.05 -1.48
C LEU A 356 20.50 14.01 -0.38
N HIS A 357 19.71 14.29 0.64
CA HIS A 357 19.46 13.38 1.74
C HIS A 357 18.82 12.08 1.22
N GLU A 358 17.73 12.18 0.48
CA GLU A 358 17.05 11.02 -0.14
C GLU A 358 17.95 10.30 -1.16
N PHE A 359 18.78 11.04 -1.91
CA PHE A 359 19.71 10.43 -2.85
C PHE A 359 20.79 9.61 -2.15
N LYS A 360 21.24 9.99 -0.93
CA LYS A 360 22.16 9.16 -0.16
C LYS A 360 21.53 7.82 0.23
N HIS A 361 20.23 7.78 0.60
CA HIS A 361 19.55 6.51 0.82
C HIS A 361 19.55 5.64 -0.43
N VAL A 362 19.27 6.20 -1.61
CA VAL A 362 19.40 5.47 -2.89
C VAL A 362 20.80 4.87 -3.07
N LEU A 363 21.85 5.63 -2.75
CA LEU A 363 23.24 5.15 -2.88
C LEU A 363 23.62 4.08 -1.83
N SER A 364 22.91 4.02 -0.71
CA SER A 364 23.13 3.01 0.33
C SER A 364 22.43 1.67 0.04
N ASP A 365 21.29 1.71 -0.69
CA ASP A 365 20.40 0.56 -0.91
C ASP A 365 20.57 -0.09 -2.29
N LEU A 366 21.76 0.01 -2.88
CA LEU A 366 22.02 -0.46 -4.25
C LEU A 366 21.79 -1.97 -4.44
N ASP A 367 22.02 -2.77 -3.40
CA ASP A 367 21.99 -4.23 -3.43
C ASP A 367 20.66 -4.84 -2.91
N SER A 368 19.76 -4.03 -2.35
CA SER A 368 18.50 -4.51 -1.79
C SER A 368 17.34 -4.32 -2.77
N GLU A 369 16.76 -5.43 -3.24
CA GLU A 369 15.52 -5.37 -4.05
C GLU A 369 14.28 -5.25 -3.16
N ASN A 370 13.36 -4.32 -3.51
CA ASN A 370 12.09 -4.08 -2.83
C ASN A 370 12.22 -3.55 -1.38
N GLU A 371 13.31 -2.87 -1.09
CA GLU A 371 13.50 -2.12 0.15
C GLU A 371 13.34 -0.61 -0.10
N GLY A 372 13.26 0.15 0.99
CA GLY A 372 13.15 1.60 0.91
C GLY A 372 13.16 2.26 2.28
N VAL A 373 13.22 3.56 2.30
CA VAL A 373 13.23 4.41 3.50
C VAL A 373 12.08 5.40 3.43
N ILE A 374 11.40 5.62 4.54
CA ILE A 374 10.32 6.61 4.69
C ILE A 374 10.67 7.54 5.86
N GLU A 375 10.86 8.82 5.56
CA GLU A 375 11.13 9.86 6.53
C GLU A 375 9.84 10.41 7.13
N GLN A 376 9.58 10.07 8.40
CA GLN A 376 8.41 10.54 9.14
C GLN A 376 8.64 11.91 9.79
N GLU A 377 9.88 12.25 10.09
CA GLU A 377 10.27 13.53 10.66
C GLU A 377 10.72 14.53 9.59
N GLU A 378 10.70 15.82 9.94
CA GLU A 378 11.20 16.86 9.03
C GLU A 378 12.70 16.68 8.79
N ILE A 379 13.10 16.50 7.53
CA ILE A 379 14.50 16.39 7.14
C ILE A 379 15.24 17.71 7.49
N SER A 380 16.29 17.61 8.25
CA SER A 380 17.08 18.78 8.67
C SER A 380 18.57 18.43 8.74
N PRO A 381 19.48 19.44 8.75
CA PRO A 381 20.90 19.19 8.94
C PRO A 381 21.26 18.47 10.24
N PHE A 382 20.29 18.32 11.13
CA PHE A 382 20.39 17.67 12.43
C PHE A 382 19.43 16.50 12.61
N SER A 383 18.74 16.07 11.53
CA SER A 383 17.95 14.84 11.51
C SER A 383 18.88 13.65 11.74
N GLY A 384 18.34 12.57 12.29
CA GLY A 384 19.10 11.34 12.46
C GLY A 384 19.91 11.26 13.73
N SER A 385 19.49 11.93 14.80
CA SER A 385 20.10 11.72 16.11
C SER A 385 19.98 10.27 16.62
N GLU A 386 19.07 9.48 16.05
CA GLU A 386 18.73 8.13 16.48
C GLU A 386 19.28 7.01 15.55
N SER A 387 19.47 7.26 14.25
CA SER A 387 19.92 6.29 13.26
C SER A 387 21.26 6.67 12.64
N GLU A 388 22.14 5.70 12.42
CA GLU A 388 23.43 5.91 11.74
C GLU A 388 23.24 6.31 10.27
N GLU A 389 22.29 5.68 9.59
CA GLU A 389 21.94 5.98 8.19
C GLU A 389 21.49 7.42 8.00
N GLU A 390 20.64 7.94 8.91
CA GLU A 390 20.16 9.33 8.86
C GLU A 390 21.27 10.34 9.09
N ARG A 391 22.19 10.00 9.99
CA ARG A 391 23.39 10.84 10.22
C ARG A 391 24.29 10.86 8.98
N GLU A 392 24.46 9.72 8.31
CA GLU A 392 25.20 9.64 7.05
C GLU A 392 24.53 10.44 5.94
N ALA A 393 23.20 10.34 5.79
CA ALA A 393 22.44 11.08 4.77
C ALA A 393 22.55 12.60 5.00
N SER A 394 22.40 13.04 6.22
CA SER A 394 22.57 14.46 6.61
C SER A 394 24.02 14.93 6.44
N ALA A 395 25.02 14.10 6.79
CA ALA A 395 26.43 14.42 6.61
C ALA A 395 26.80 14.51 5.12
N PHE A 396 26.26 13.63 4.29
CA PHE A 396 26.45 13.62 2.84
C PHE A 396 25.89 14.91 2.20
N ALA A 397 24.67 15.32 2.56
CA ALA A 397 24.08 16.55 2.09
C ALA A 397 24.93 17.78 2.49
N ASN A 398 25.33 17.88 3.75
CA ASN A 398 26.19 18.95 4.25
C ASN A 398 27.58 18.96 3.56
N LEU A 399 28.13 17.77 3.25
CA LEU A 399 29.42 17.66 2.57
C LEU A 399 29.36 18.20 1.13
N LEU A 400 28.27 17.97 0.43
CA LEU A 400 28.12 18.47 -0.94
C LEU A 400 27.75 19.94 -0.99
N ILE A 401 26.88 20.42 -0.10
CA ILE A 401 26.37 21.81 -0.11
C ILE A 401 27.40 22.79 0.53
N LEU A 402 27.96 22.44 1.69
CA LEU A 402 28.82 23.34 2.49
C LEU A 402 30.26 22.81 2.65
N GLY A 403 30.67 21.86 1.78
CA GLY A 403 32.02 21.30 1.78
C GLY A 403 32.40 20.54 3.06
N GLY A 404 31.43 20.03 3.82
CA GLY A 404 31.66 19.37 5.11
C GLY A 404 32.03 20.34 6.25
N ARG A 405 31.95 21.66 6.02
CA ARG A 405 32.37 22.71 6.96
C ARG A 405 31.17 23.44 7.59
N ALA A 406 29.96 22.88 7.52
CA ALA A 406 28.71 23.56 7.91
C ALA A 406 28.79 24.16 9.31
N GLU A 407 29.23 23.40 10.32
CA GLU A 407 29.35 23.88 11.69
C GLU A 407 30.45 24.96 11.85
N ALA A 408 31.59 24.79 11.20
CA ALA A 408 32.66 25.79 11.21
C ALA A 408 32.22 27.11 10.57
N LEU A 409 31.48 27.05 9.46
CA LEU A 409 30.92 28.23 8.79
C LEU A 409 29.86 28.90 9.63
N ALA A 410 28.99 28.15 10.31
CA ALA A 410 28.01 28.70 11.23
C ALA A 410 28.65 29.40 12.43
N GLN A 411 29.69 28.78 13.01
CA GLN A 411 30.47 29.40 14.09
C GLN A 411 31.16 30.69 13.65
N LYS A 412 31.72 30.71 12.40
CA LYS A 412 32.29 31.88 11.79
C LYS A 412 31.25 33.01 11.64
N CYS A 413 30.03 32.69 11.20
CA CYS A 413 28.93 33.67 11.11
C CYS A 413 28.60 34.28 12.50
N VAL A 414 28.49 33.45 13.54
CA VAL A 414 28.20 33.91 14.89
C VAL A 414 29.34 34.80 15.43
N LYS A 415 30.60 34.45 15.16
CA LYS A 415 31.77 35.24 15.51
C LYS A 415 31.80 36.59 14.81
N GLU A 416 31.61 36.63 13.51
CA GLU A 416 31.55 37.88 12.71
C GLU A 416 30.39 38.77 13.16
N ALA A 417 29.26 38.16 13.55
CA ALA A 417 28.12 38.85 14.13
C ALA A 417 28.34 39.28 15.59
N GLN A 418 29.51 38.98 16.21
CA GLN A 418 29.80 39.27 17.63
C GLN A 418 28.74 38.71 18.59
N GLY A 419 28.09 37.58 18.23
CA GLY A 419 26.99 36.99 18.96
C GLY A 419 25.66 37.75 18.91
N LYS A 420 25.54 38.78 18.08
CA LYS A 420 24.35 39.63 17.97
C LYS A 420 23.46 39.17 16.81
N MET A 421 22.20 38.86 17.10
CA MET A 421 21.23 38.36 16.10
C MET A 421 20.97 39.33 14.96
N GLU A 422 20.95 40.63 15.24
CA GLU A 422 20.76 41.73 14.28
C GLU A 422 21.88 41.82 13.24
N LEU A 423 23.09 41.32 13.54
CA LEU A 423 24.25 41.35 12.66
C LEU A 423 24.40 40.02 11.86
N LEU A 424 23.71 38.97 12.22
CA LEU A 424 23.85 37.66 11.59
C LEU A 424 23.57 37.67 10.09
N LYS A 425 22.57 38.44 9.62
CA LYS A 425 22.27 38.53 8.18
C LYS A 425 23.47 38.95 7.36
N ASN A 426 24.14 40.01 7.78
CA ASN A 426 25.33 40.52 7.08
C ASN A 426 26.52 39.56 7.22
N ALA A 427 26.68 38.95 8.39
CA ALA A 427 27.73 37.97 8.63
C ALA A 427 27.57 36.73 7.73
N VAL A 428 26.35 36.22 7.56
CA VAL A 428 26.08 35.07 6.66
C VAL A 428 26.44 35.43 5.22
N ILE A 429 26.07 36.62 4.73
CA ILE A 429 26.39 37.04 3.37
C ILE A 429 27.91 37.13 3.18
N GLN A 430 28.62 37.76 4.11
CA GLN A 430 30.08 37.94 4.06
C GLN A 430 30.82 36.60 4.14
N VAL A 431 30.44 35.75 5.09
CA VAL A 431 31.04 34.41 5.22
C VAL A 431 30.79 33.55 4.02
N ALA A 432 29.56 33.51 3.49
CA ALA A 432 29.22 32.75 2.30
C ALA A 432 30.04 33.18 1.07
N GLN A 433 30.18 34.48 0.85
CA GLN A 433 31.01 35.04 -0.22
C GLN A 433 32.50 34.70 -0.04
N SER A 434 33.05 34.89 1.18
CA SER A 434 34.48 34.65 1.47
C SER A 434 34.86 33.15 1.38
N GLU A 435 33.92 32.28 1.68
CA GLU A 435 34.12 30.83 1.69
C GLU A 435 33.63 30.11 0.41
N ASN A 436 33.11 30.89 -0.53
CA ASN A 436 32.55 30.40 -1.80
C ASN A 436 31.49 29.32 -1.62
N VAL A 437 30.51 29.57 -0.73
CA VAL A 437 29.34 28.73 -0.52
C VAL A 437 28.06 29.51 -0.75
N SER A 438 26.93 28.81 -0.98
CA SER A 438 25.64 29.45 -1.20
C SER A 438 25.14 30.16 0.05
N VAL A 439 24.67 31.40 -0.11
CA VAL A 439 24.13 32.24 1.00
C VAL A 439 22.88 31.61 1.58
N ASP A 440 21.96 31.15 0.73
CA ASP A 440 20.69 30.53 1.12
C ASP A 440 20.90 29.22 1.88
N SER A 441 21.83 28.38 1.42
CA SER A 441 22.15 27.11 2.07
C SER A 441 22.81 27.32 3.43
N LEU A 442 23.74 28.29 3.54
CA LEU A 442 24.35 28.62 4.83
C LEU A 442 23.34 29.24 5.79
N ALA A 443 22.45 30.12 5.31
CA ALA A 443 21.37 30.69 6.09
C ALA A 443 20.40 29.60 6.61
N ASN A 444 20.06 28.65 5.77
CA ASN A 444 19.20 27.52 6.12
C ASN A 444 19.82 26.66 7.22
N TYR A 445 21.11 26.30 7.09
CA TYR A 445 21.83 25.54 8.10
C TYR A 445 21.88 26.30 9.43
N LEU A 446 22.21 27.60 9.40
CA LEU A 446 22.31 28.42 10.60
C LEU A 446 20.94 28.56 11.32
N ALA A 447 19.86 28.72 10.57
CA ALA A 447 18.52 28.78 11.14
C ALA A 447 18.14 27.49 11.88
N PHE A 448 18.41 26.32 11.28
CA PHE A 448 18.22 25.04 11.96
C PHE A 448 19.08 24.90 13.23
N ARG A 449 20.34 25.30 13.13
CA ARG A 449 21.26 25.26 14.27
C ARG A 449 20.77 26.13 15.44
N LEU A 450 20.31 27.33 15.16
CA LEU A 450 19.77 28.27 16.16
C LEU A 450 18.45 27.77 16.76
N SER A 451 17.57 27.18 15.95
CA SER A 451 16.33 26.58 16.44
C SER A 451 16.56 25.48 17.48
N ARG A 452 17.65 24.73 17.40
CA ARG A 452 18.04 23.74 18.44
C ARG A 452 18.50 24.39 19.77
N GLN A 453 18.74 25.68 19.76
CA GLN A 453 19.12 26.49 20.92
C GLN A 453 17.96 27.38 21.35
N ASP A 454 16.72 27.04 20.94
CA ASP A 454 15.51 27.84 21.20
C ASP A 454 15.59 29.29 20.70
N GLN A 455 16.40 29.53 19.65
CA GLN A 455 16.54 30.83 19.00
C GLN A 455 15.88 30.81 17.62
N ASP A 456 14.81 31.58 17.46
CA ASP A 456 14.13 31.72 16.17
C ASP A 456 14.83 32.76 15.28
N TRP A 457 15.36 32.31 14.15
CA TRP A 457 16.00 33.16 13.14
C TRP A 457 15.40 32.94 11.73
N TRP A 458 14.35 32.10 11.64
CA TRP A 458 13.74 31.74 10.36
C TRP A 458 13.24 32.94 9.56
N GLY A 459 12.67 33.96 10.23
CA GLY A 459 12.19 35.17 9.54
C GLY A 459 13.29 35.86 8.74
N THR A 460 14.53 35.96 9.31
CA THR A 460 15.68 36.55 8.64
C THR A 460 16.29 35.61 7.60
N ALA A 461 16.41 34.31 7.92
CA ALA A 461 16.94 33.30 7.01
C ALA A 461 16.11 33.21 5.72
N ASN A 462 14.80 33.28 5.83
CA ASN A 462 13.88 33.25 4.70
C ASN A 462 14.10 34.42 3.70
N ASN A 463 14.52 35.60 4.20
CA ASN A 463 14.86 36.74 3.35
C ASN A 463 16.19 36.58 2.58
N LEU A 464 16.93 35.50 2.84
CA LEU A 464 18.17 35.15 2.15
C LEU A 464 18.00 33.96 1.20
N GLN A 465 16.79 33.45 1.06
CA GLN A 465 16.51 32.29 0.23
C GLN A 465 16.26 32.67 -1.24
N ILE A 466 16.57 31.73 -2.13
CA ILE A 466 16.23 31.81 -3.55
C ILE A 466 14.88 31.11 -3.73
N GLU A 467 13.91 31.84 -4.28
CA GLU A 467 12.53 31.36 -4.49
C GLU A 467 12.19 31.06 -5.93
N GLU A 468 12.81 31.77 -6.87
CA GLU A 468 12.51 31.70 -8.30
C GLU A 468 13.66 31.06 -9.10
N PRO A 469 13.34 30.16 -10.03
CA PRO A 469 12.01 29.57 -10.23
C PRO A 469 11.63 28.62 -9.07
N PRO A 470 10.31 28.43 -8.78
CA PRO A 470 9.87 27.57 -7.68
C PRO A 470 10.36 26.13 -7.88
N PRO A 471 11.01 25.51 -6.88
CA PRO A 471 11.61 24.18 -7.04
C PRO A 471 10.57 23.08 -7.32
N ILE A 472 9.35 23.20 -6.80
CA ILE A 472 8.25 22.29 -7.14
C ILE A 472 7.92 22.32 -8.65
N THR A 473 7.97 23.49 -9.27
CA THR A 473 7.72 23.64 -10.72
C THR A 473 8.84 23.01 -11.53
N ILE A 474 10.10 23.24 -11.12
CA ILE A 474 11.28 22.62 -11.75
C ILE A 474 11.12 21.08 -11.69
N ALA A 475 10.82 20.53 -10.52
CA ALA A 475 10.70 19.09 -10.33
C ALA A 475 9.51 18.48 -11.09
N LYS A 476 8.33 19.14 -11.09
CA LYS A 476 7.16 18.71 -11.88
C LYS A 476 7.45 18.72 -13.38
N ASN A 477 8.04 19.79 -13.91
CA ASN A 477 8.39 19.88 -15.32
C ASN A 477 9.36 18.77 -15.71
N LYS A 478 10.37 18.51 -14.87
CA LYS A 478 11.35 17.45 -15.13
C LYS A 478 10.70 16.06 -15.15
N LEU A 479 9.82 15.77 -14.21
CA LEU A 479 9.06 14.52 -14.21
C LEU A 479 8.21 14.39 -15.47
N LEU A 480 7.47 15.44 -15.86
CA LEU A 480 6.61 15.44 -17.05
C LEU A 480 7.38 15.27 -18.37
N GLU A 481 8.63 15.73 -18.46
CA GLU A 481 9.52 15.53 -19.60
C GLU A 481 9.72 14.04 -19.90
N TYR A 482 9.81 13.21 -18.87
CA TYR A 482 10.09 11.78 -18.99
C TYR A 482 8.85 10.88 -18.95
N LEU A 483 7.70 11.36 -18.46
CA LEU A 483 6.50 10.53 -18.39
C LEU A 483 5.93 10.21 -19.78
N ARG A 484 5.68 8.93 -20.02
CA ARG A 484 4.96 8.41 -21.19
C ARG A 484 3.58 7.95 -20.74
N PHE A 485 2.61 8.87 -20.75
CA PHE A 485 1.24 8.63 -20.30
C PHE A 485 0.54 7.50 -21.07
N GLU A 486 0.90 7.30 -22.33
CA GLU A 486 0.36 6.22 -23.17
C GLU A 486 0.65 4.80 -22.64
N LYS A 487 1.57 4.66 -21.71
CA LYS A 487 1.86 3.39 -21.00
C LYS A 487 0.94 3.12 -19.82
N LEU A 488 0.08 4.05 -19.49
CA LEU A 488 -0.80 4.00 -18.31
C LEU A 488 -2.26 3.97 -18.74
N THR A 489 -3.10 3.34 -17.92
CA THR A 489 -4.56 3.44 -18.07
C THR A 489 -5.03 4.87 -17.82
N GLU A 490 -6.23 5.22 -18.30
CA GLU A 490 -6.81 6.55 -18.06
C GLU A 490 -6.96 6.86 -16.56
N SER A 491 -7.32 5.86 -15.75
CA SER A 491 -7.43 5.98 -14.30
C SER A 491 -6.08 6.29 -13.64
N ASP A 492 -5.02 5.58 -14.05
CA ASP A 492 -3.66 5.80 -13.54
C ASP A 492 -3.09 7.17 -13.96
N GLN A 493 -3.35 7.59 -15.21
CA GLN A 493 -3.00 8.95 -15.68
C GLN A 493 -3.68 10.02 -14.83
N ALA A 494 -4.98 9.84 -14.57
CA ALA A 494 -5.75 10.76 -13.74
C ALA A 494 -5.22 10.80 -12.31
N LEU A 495 -4.76 9.68 -11.74
CA LEU A 495 -4.15 9.62 -10.42
C LEU A 495 -2.84 10.43 -10.37
N ILE A 496 -1.94 10.24 -11.33
CA ILE A 496 -0.69 11.02 -11.42
C ILE A 496 -0.97 12.51 -11.60
N LYS A 497 -1.88 12.87 -12.50
CA LYS A 497 -2.23 14.28 -12.72
C LYS A 497 -2.75 14.95 -11.45
N ARG A 498 -3.58 14.26 -10.66
CA ARG A 498 -4.05 14.77 -9.36
C ARG A 498 -2.94 14.85 -8.33
N ALA A 499 -2.07 13.84 -8.25
CA ALA A 499 -0.93 13.85 -7.34
C ALA A 499 -0.03 15.07 -7.57
N LEU A 500 0.18 15.43 -8.83
CA LEU A 500 1.00 16.58 -9.24
C LEU A 500 0.21 17.90 -9.28
N SER A 501 -1.08 17.91 -8.92
CA SER A 501 -1.95 19.10 -9.02
C SER A 501 -1.95 19.73 -10.42
N LEU A 502 -1.89 18.89 -11.45
CA LEU A 502 -2.01 19.36 -12.83
C LEU A 502 -3.50 19.60 -13.11
N THR A 503 -3.82 20.78 -13.64
CA THR A 503 -5.17 21.06 -14.14
C THR A 503 -5.49 20.09 -15.27
N SER A 504 -6.60 19.37 -15.13
CA SER A 504 -7.17 18.49 -16.17
C SER A 504 -7.68 19.30 -17.33
#